data_8b9e5bceb0cc3cdfffab9edff9a372e2
#
_entry.id   8b9e5bceb0cc3cdfffab9edff9a372e2
#
_cell.length_a   1.000
_cell.length_b   1.000
_cell.length_c   1.000
_cell.angle_alpha   90.00
_cell.angle_beta   90.00
_cell.angle_gamma   90.00
#
_symmetry.space_group_name_H-M   'P 1'
#
loop_
_entity.id
_entity.type
_entity.pdbx_description
1 polymer ?
#
loop_
_entity_poly.entity_id
_entity_poly.type
_entity_poly.pdbx_seq_one_letter_code
_entity_poly.pdbx_strand_id
1 'polypeptide(L)'
;MLLSTFYDAQLEIRCPCCGGRALWEEPFAFRSAKKVPEAERARMVRWGGWLVLEKFPSVIRWTPPRHGAGYWYHGMGVVRCWTCYAVVLHCLRWPEDALFQWSVRGVTLYAWDAEHARVLLHYIGATLRDPTLYGEWYRKGLQRLPTGVMKGHARERLAGQIAATLRAHGLPLGPPPRASPAPAK
;
A
#
# COMPACT_ATOMS: atom_id res chain seq x y z
N MET A 1 -9.34 -1.63 11.83
CA MET A 1 -7.86 -1.60 11.83
C MET A 1 -7.47 -0.21 11.37
N LEU A 2 -6.93 0.62 12.27
CA LEU A 2 -6.66 2.04 11.98
C LEU A 2 -5.53 2.16 10.96
N LEU A 3 -5.82 2.77 9.81
CA LEU A 3 -4.85 3.11 8.75
C LEU A 3 -3.79 4.15 9.20
N SER A 4 -3.79 4.54 10.48
CA SER A 4 -2.96 5.61 11.03
C SER A 4 -1.44 5.37 11.02
N THR A 5 -0.98 4.23 10.51
CA THR A 5 0.45 3.90 10.39
C THR A 5 0.99 3.94 8.96
N PHE A 6 0.15 4.31 7.98
CA PHE A 6 0.55 4.38 6.58
C PHE A 6 0.99 5.80 6.18
N TYR A 7 1.85 6.43 6.96
CA TYR A 7 2.52 7.65 6.51
C TYR A 7 3.37 7.34 5.27
N ASP A 8 2.98 7.86 4.12
CA ASP A 8 3.52 7.62 2.78
C ASP A 8 3.16 6.27 2.12
N ALA A 9 2.11 5.57 2.56
CA ALA A 9 1.67 4.33 1.92
C ALA A 9 1.17 4.59 0.50
N GLN A 10 1.78 3.90 -0.44
CA GLN A 10 1.29 3.77 -1.80
C GLN A 10 0.55 2.43 -1.91
N LEU A 11 -0.68 2.45 -2.39
CA LEU A 11 -1.50 1.25 -2.54
C LEU A 11 -1.84 1.05 -4.01
N GLU A 12 -1.64 -0.15 -4.51
CA GLU A 12 -2.12 -0.51 -5.84
C GLU A 12 -3.58 -0.96 -5.75
N ILE A 13 -4.44 -0.22 -6.43
CA ILE A 13 -5.89 -0.42 -6.42
C ILE A 13 -6.43 -0.59 -7.83
N ARG A 14 -7.68 -1.04 -7.91
CA ARG A 14 -8.45 -0.95 -9.15
C ARG A 14 -8.87 0.49 -9.38
N CYS A 15 -8.58 0.99 -10.57
CA CYS A 15 -9.00 2.34 -10.96
C CYS A 15 -10.52 2.49 -10.85
N PRO A 16 -11.04 3.50 -10.14
CA PRO A 16 -12.49 3.71 -10.04
C PRO A 16 -13.13 4.10 -11.37
N CYS A 17 -12.34 4.54 -12.36
CA CYS A 17 -12.85 4.94 -13.67
C CYS A 17 -12.89 3.80 -14.69
N CYS A 18 -11.84 2.96 -14.75
CA CYS A 18 -11.74 1.92 -15.81
C CYS A 18 -11.47 0.51 -15.27
N GLY A 19 -11.35 0.31 -13.96
CA GLY A 19 -11.02 -0.97 -13.34
C GLY A 19 -9.57 -1.43 -13.53
N GLY A 20 -8.76 -0.73 -14.32
CA GLY A 20 -7.36 -1.04 -14.57
C GLY A 20 -6.46 -0.79 -13.35
N ARG A 21 -5.18 -1.14 -13.47
CA ARG A 21 -4.19 -0.92 -12.41
C ARG A 21 -3.97 0.56 -12.16
N ALA A 22 -4.01 0.97 -10.90
CA ALA A 22 -3.83 2.35 -10.48
C ALA A 22 -3.09 2.43 -9.14
N LEU A 23 -2.47 3.58 -8.88
CA LEU A 23 -1.80 3.89 -7.63
C LEU A 23 -2.67 4.86 -6.84
N TRP A 24 -3.01 4.50 -5.61
CA TRP A 24 -3.62 5.39 -4.64
C TRP A 24 -2.55 5.91 -3.68
N GLU A 25 -2.54 7.21 -3.45
CA GLU A 25 -1.59 7.88 -2.54
C GLU A 25 -2.32 8.89 -1.67
N GLU A 26 -1.91 9.01 -0.41
CA GLU A 26 -2.39 10.13 0.44
C GLU A 26 -1.99 11.47 -0.18
N PRO A 27 -2.89 12.46 -0.21
CA PRO A 27 -2.66 13.70 -0.93
C PRO A 27 -1.71 14.65 -0.19
N PHE A 28 -1.48 14.41 1.10
CA PHE A 28 -0.67 15.26 1.97
C PHE A 28 0.37 14.46 2.73
N ALA A 29 1.58 15.01 2.85
CA ALA A 29 2.60 14.47 3.73
C ALA A 29 2.89 15.45 4.86
N PHE A 30 2.90 14.95 6.10
CA PHE A 30 3.16 15.76 7.30
C PHE A 30 4.58 15.55 7.78
N ARG A 31 5.31 16.64 7.95
CA ARG A 31 6.67 16.61 8.46
C ARG A 31 6.82 17.57 9.64
N SER A 32 7.53 17.13 10.67
CA SER A 32 7.84 18.05 11.78
C SER A 32 8.68 19.24 11.29
N ALA A 33 8.23 20.44 11.60
CA ALA A 33 8.92 21.67 11.18
C ALA A 33 10.40 21.72 11.65
N LYS A 34 10.73 21.02 12.75
CA LYS A 34 12.10 20.93 13.27
C LYS A 34 13.01 20.06 12.40
N LYS A 35 12.45 19.13 11.60
CA LYS A 35 13.22 18.16 10.81
C LYS A 35 13.35 18.51 9.34
N VAL A 36 12.67 19.58 8.87
CA VAL A 36 12.68 19.98 7.45
C VAL A 36 13.69 21.10 7.24
N PRO A 37 14.64 20.95 6.29
CA PRO A 37 15.57 22.01 5.91
C PRO A 37 14.84 23.27 5.47
N GLU A 38 15.41 24.46 5.77
CA GLU A 38 14.80 25.76 5.45
C GLU A 38 14.43 25.88 3.97
N ALA A 39 15.34 25.45 3.08
CA ALA A 39 15.13 25.52 1.62
C ALA A 39 13.89 24.74 1.13
N GLU A 40 13.46 23.71 1.86
CA GLU A 40 12.28 22.90 1.50
C GLU A 40 10.97 23.48 2.04
N ARG A 41 11.06 24.32 3.11
CA ARG A 41 9.86 24.84 3.81
C ARG A 41 9.02 25.77 2.93
N ALA A 42 9.64 26.47 1.99
CA ALA A 42 8.94 27.39 1.08
C ALA A 42 7.84 26.71 0.23
N ARG A 43 7.91 25.37 0.05
CA ARG A 43 6.93 24.59 -0.72
C ARG A 43 5.87 23.93 0.14
N MET A 44 5.85 24.20 1.44
CA MET A 44 4.99 23.54 2.41
C MET A 44 4.10 24.54 3.13
N VAL A 45 2.90 24.12 3.49
CA VAL A 45 1.97 24.91 4.29
C VAL A 45 2.24 24.66 5.76
N ARG A 46 2.40 25.71 6.57
CA ARG A 46 2.59 25.56 8.02
C ARG A 46 1.26 25.32 8.73
N TRP A 47 1.22 24.30 9.57
CA TRP A 47 0.09 23.96 10.42
C TRP A 47 0.58 23.57 11.82
N GLY A 48 0.49 24.49 12.76
CA GLY A 48 1.06 24.33 14.10
C GLY A 48 2.57 24.01 14.08
N GLY A 49 2.96 22.89 14.68
CA GLY A 49 4.34 22.38 14.67
C GLY A 49 4.71 21.56 13.44
N TRP A 50 3.80 21.42 12.46
CA TRP A 50 3.96 20.61 11.27
C TRP A 50 4.08 21.46 10.01
N LEU A 51 4.74 20.89 9.03
CA LEU A 51 4.75 21.37 7.64
C LEU A 51 4.02 20.33 6.80
N VAL A 52 3.07 20.80 5.98
CA VAL A 52 2.23 19.96 5.11
C VAL A 52 2.69 20.16 3.67
N LEU A 53 3.14 19.07 3.06
CA LEU A 53 3.44 19.01 1.64
C LEU A 53 2.20 18.57 0.89
N GLU A 54 1.71 19.41 -0.02
CA GLU A 54 0.65 19.05 -0.98
C GLU A 54 1.27 18.27 -2.13
N LYS A 55 1.01 16.96 -2.20
CA LYS A 55 1.55 16.09 -3.28
C LYS A 55 0.82 16.34 -4.62
N PHE A 56 -0.45 16.73 -4.57
CA PHE A 56 -1.33 16.88 -5.73
C PHE A 56 -2.11 18.20 -5.68
N PRO A 57 -1.44 19.37 -5.71
CA PRO A 57 -2.09 20.67 -5.51
C PRO A 57 -3.07 21.06 -6.62
N SER A 58 -3.00 20.43 -7.79
CA SER A 58 -3.97 20.60 -8.88
C SER A 58 -5.27 19.80 -8.69
N VAL A 59 -5.26 18.77 -7.81
CA VAL A 59 -6.42 17.93 -7.54
C VAL A 59 -7.08 18.31 -6.22
N ILE A 60 -6.26 18.55 -5.20
CA ILE A 60 -6.74 18.92 -3.87
C ILE A 60 -5.74 19.82 -3.15
N ARG A 61 -6.26 20.87 -2.51
CA ARG A 61 -5.49 21.79 -1.68
C ARG A 61 -5.68 21.48 -0.21
N TRP A 62 -4.64 21.68 0.56
CA TRP A 62 -4.69 21.57 2.01
C TRP A 62 -5.57 22.67 2.61
N THR A 63 -6.56 22.26 3.37
CA THR A 63 -7.36 23.18 4.18
C THR A 63 -7.20 22.75 5.64
N PRO A 64 -6.60 23.61 6.49
CA PRO A 64 -6.45 23.27 7.89
C PRO A 64 -7.82 22.94 8.52
N PRO A 65 -7.94 21.84 9.30
CA PRO A 65 -9.16 21.58 10.03
C PRO A 65 -9.42 22.69 11.03
N ARG A 66 -10.70 22.99 11.28
CA ARG A 66 -11.10 23.95 12.31
C ARG A 66 -10.61 23.47 13.67
N HIS A 67 -10.35 24.42 14.60
CA HIS A 67 -9.91 24.10 15.96
C HIS A 67 -10.80 23.02 16.60
N GLY A 68 -10.19 21.98 17.19
CA GLY A 68 -10.89 20.88 17.81
C GLY A 68 -11.35 19.76 16.87
N ALA A 69 -11.27 19.96 15.57
CA ALA A 69 -11.58 18.94 14.59
C ALA A 69 -10.32 18.13 14.27
N GLY A 70 -10.44 16.81 14.27
CA GLY A 70 -9.36 15.91 13.87
C GLY A 70 -9.03 16.03 12.36
N TYR A 71 -8.01 15.32 11.94
CA TYR A 71 -7.64 15.21 10.53
C TYR A 71 -8.74 14.51 9.71
N TRP A 72 -9.37 15.24 8.77
CA TRP A 72 -10.58 14.81 8.07
C TRP A 72 -10.33 13.97 6.81
N TYR A 73 -9.08 13.86 6.37
CA TYR A 73 -8.72 13.19 5.11
C TYR A 73 -8.48 11.69 5.24
N HIS A 74 -8.98 11.06 6.31
CA HIS A 74 -8.85 9.62 6.50
C HIS A 74 -9.48 8.86 5.33
N GLY A 75 -8.63 8.09 4.64
CA GLY A 75 -9.04 7.31 3.47
C GLY A 75 -9.19 8.11 2.18
N MET A 76 -9.12 9.45 2.21
CA MET A 76 -9.08 10.25 0.99
C MET A 76 -7.68 10.22 0.38
N GLY A 77 -7.60 9.94 -0.91
CA GLY A 77 -6.34 9.91 -1.66
C GLY A 77 -6.53 10.30 -3.11
N VAL A 78 -5.42 10.44 -3.80
CA VAL A 78 -5.40 10.66 -5.25
C VAL A 78 -5.03 9.36 -5.93
N VAL A 79 -5.87 8.96 -6.88
CA VAL A 79 -5.65 7.79 -7.74
C VAL A 79 -5.01 8.25 -9.04
N ARG A 80 -3.89 7.62 -9.40
CA ARG A 80 -3.25 7.77 -10.72
C ARG A 80 -3.33 6.45 -11.46
N CYS A 81 -4.05 6.41 -12.57
CA CYS A 81 -4.25 5.20 -13.36
C CYS A 81 -3.22 5.08 -14.49
N TRP A 82 -2.58 3.91 -14.62
CA TRP A 82 -1.67 3.63 -15.73
C TRP A 82 -2.39 3.27 -17.03
N THR A 83 -3.68 2.92 -16.97
CA THR A 83 -4.45 2.47 -18.14
C THR A 83 -5.22 3.62 -18.82
N CYS A 84 -6.02 4.38 -18.05
CA CYS A 84 -6.81 5.48 -18.60
C CYS A 84 -6.25 6.87 -18.30
N TYR A 85 -5.10 6.93 -17.60
CA TYR A 85 -4.39 8.16 -17.24
C TYR A 85 -5.21 9.12 -16.36
N ALA A 86 -6.32 8.66 -15.78
CA ALA A 86 -7.10 9.46 -14.85
C ALA A 86 -6.28 9.80 -13.60
N VAL A 87 -6.40 11.06 -13.15
CA VAL A 87 -5.89 11.54 -11.88
C VAL A 87 -7.08 12.11 -11.12
N VAL A 88 -7.60 11.35 -10.15
CA VAL A 88 -8.87 11.66 -9.49
C VAL A 88 -8.79 11.50 -7.99
N LEU A 89 -9.58 12.28 -7.27
CA LEU A 89 -9.78 12.11 -5.83
C LEU A 89 -10.65 10.88 -5.58
N HIS A 90 -10.25 10.02 -4.64
CA HIS A 90 -10.97 8.80 -4.31
C HIS A 90 -10.92 8.50 -2.81
N CYS A 91 -12.07 8.15 -2.24
CA CYS A 91 -12.14 7.65 -0.87
C CYS A 91 -11.88 6.14 -0.89
N LEU A 92 -10.74 5.73 -0.33
CA LEU A 92 -10.30 4.34 -0.31
C LEU A 92 -11.26 3.47 0.50
N ARG A 93 -11.76 2.41 -0.10
CA ARG A 93 -12.52 1.33 0.54
C ARG A 93 -11.66 0.08 0.56
N TRP A 94 -10.92 -0.07 1.62
CA TRP A 94 -10.02 -1.21 1.76
C TRP A 94 -10.68 -2.34 2.57
N PRO A 95 -10.63 -3.61 2.12
CA PRO A 95 -9.83 -4.12 0.97
C PRO A 95 -10.59 -4.19 -0.37
N GLU A 96 -11.79 -3.64 -0.50
CA GLU A 96 -12.64 -3.77 -1.70
C GLU A 96 -11.98 -3.19 -2.96
N ASP A 97 -11.23 -2.09 -2.78
CA ASP A 97 -10.53 -1.43 -3.88
C ASP A 97 -9.18 -2.10 -4.22
N ALA A 98 -8.71 -3.07 -3.41
CA ALA A 98 -7.42 -3.72 -3.64
C ALA A 98 -7.33 -4.34 -5.03
N LEU A 99 -6.25 -4.05 -5.77
CA LEU A 99 -5.97 -4.68 -7.06
C LEU A 99 -5.66 -6.18 -6.86
N PHE A 100 -4.83 -6.47 -5.87
CA PHE A 100 -4.37 -7.82 -5.53
C PHE A 100 -5.22 -8.39 -4.42
N GLN A 101 -6.24 -9.17 -4.80
CA GLN A 101 -7.19 -9.78 -3.88
C GLN A 101 -7.50 -11.20 -4.33
N TRP A 102 -7.46 -12.16 -3.41
CA TRP A 102 -7.72 -13.58 -3.66
C TRP A 102 -8.59 -14.18 -2.58
N SER A 103 -9.49 -15.06 -2.97
CA SER A 103 -10.36 -15.78 -2.02
C SER A 103 -10.15 -17.29 -2.13
N VAL A 104 -9.84 -17.91 -1.00
CA VAL A 104 -9.68 -19.37 -0.87
C VAL A 104 -10.35 -19.82 0.41
N ARG A 105 -11.28 -20.77 0.30
CA ARG A 105 -12.03 -21.35 1.44
C ARG A 105 -12.71 -20.31 2.33
N GLY A 106 -13.30 -19.27 1.71
CA GLY A 106 -13.99 -18.21 2.46
C GLY A 106 -13.06 -17.18 3.15
N VAL A 107 -11.75 -17.34 3.00
CA VAL A 107 -10.75 -16.36 3.48
C VAL A 107 -10.33 -15.48 2.32
N THR A 108 -10.43 -14.17 2.48
CA THR A 108 -9.91 -13.19 1.52
C THR A 108 -8.56 -12.70 1.98
N LEU A 109 -7.57 -12.81 1.09
CA LEU A 109 -6.23 -12.23 1.24
C LEU A 109 -6.06 -11.11 0.22
N TYR A 110 -5.27 -10.13 0.59
CA TYR A 110 -4.95 -8.99 -0.26
C TYR A 110 -3.50 -8.56 -0.10
N ALA A 111 -2.95 -7.95 -1.14
CA ALA A 111 -1.65 -7.31 -1.08
C ALA A 111 -1.78 -5.81 -1.39
N TRP A 112 -0.89 -5.01 -0.80
CA TRP A 112 -0.90 -3.55 -0.95
C TRP A 112 -0.39 -3.09 -2.31
N ASP A 113 0.56 -3.86 -2.86
CA ASP A 113 1.24 -3.60 -4.12
C ASP A 113 1.74 -4.90 -4.75
N ALA A 114 2.36 -4.79 -5.92
CA ALA A 114 2.94 -5.91 -6.64
C ALA A 114 4.07 -6.60 -5.87
N GLU A 115 4.86 -5.85 -5.11
CA GLU A 115 5.96 -6.43 -4.33
C GLU A 115 5.42 -7.28 -3.18
N HIS A 116 4.42 -6.79 -2.45
CA HIS A 116 3.74 -7.56 -1.41
C HIS A 116 3.08 -8.83 -2.00
N ALA A 117 2.46 -8.74 -3.17
CA ALA A 117 1.91 -9.91 -3.86
C ALA A 117 2.99 -10.96 -4.18
N ARG A 118 4.17 -10.54 -4.62
CA ARG A 118 5.34 -11.41 -4.85
C ARG A 118 5.86 -12.03 -3.55
N VAL A 119 5.98 -11.24 -2.48
CA VAL A 119 6.35 -11.75 -1.14
C VAL A 119 5.39 -12.84 -0.71
N LEU A 120 4.08 -12.62 -0.82
CA LEU A 120 3.06 -13.63 -0.52
C LEU A 120 3.24 -14.89 -1.37
N LEU A 121 3.44 -14.76 -2.69
CA LEU A 121 3.66 -15.88 -3.59
C LEU A 121 4.84 -16.75 -3.14
N HIS A 122 5.98 -16.11 -2.88
CA HIS A 122 7.20 -16.82 -2.49
C HIS A 122 7.09 -17.44 -1.10
N TYR A 123 6.53 -16.74 -0.13
CA TYR A 123 6.33 -17.26 1.21
C TYR A 123 5.37 -18.46 1.24
N ILE A 124 4.25 -18.36 0.53
CA ILE A 124 3.26 -19.43 0.43
C ILE A 124 3.83 -20.62 -0.32
N GLY A 125 4.58 -20.39 -1.40
CA GLY A 125 5.20 -21.45 -2.22
C GLY A 125 6.37 -22.17 -1.55
N ALA A 126 7.05 -21.53 -0.58
CA ALA A 126 8.25 -22.09 0.05
C ALA A 126 7.98 -23.36 0.87
N THR A 127 8.92 -24.29 0.82
CA THR A 127 8.91 -25.49 1.68
C THR A 127 9.21 -25.10 3.13
N LEU A 128 10.26 -24.30 3.32
CA LEU A 128 10.59 -23.67 4.61
C LEU A 128 10.11 -22.21 4.59
N ARG A 129 9.17 -21.91 5.45
CA ARG A 129 8.51 -20.61 5.52
C ARG A 129 9.09 -19.78 6.65
N ASP A 130 10.13 -19.03 6.33
CA ASP A 130 10.76 -18.12 7.28
C ASP A 130 10.36 -16.67 6.95
N PRO A 131 9.49 -16.04 7.77
CA PRO A 131 9.08 -14.66 7.54
C PRO A 131 10.20 -13.65 7.77
N THR A 132 11.32 -14.04 8.39
CA THR A 132 12.47 -13.15 8.65
C THR A 132 13.28 -12.83 7.39
N LEU A 133 13.12 -13.63 6.33
CA LEU A 133 13.73 -13.41 5.01
C LEU A 133 13.15 -12.18 4.28
N TYR A 134 12.00 -11.70 4.74
CA TYR A 134 11.31 -10.54 4.17
C TYR A 134 11.41 -9.36 5.14
N GLY A 135 11.38 -8.13 4.63
CA GLY A 135 11.49 -6.93 5.45
C GLY A 135 10.49 -6.90 6.61
N GLU A 136 10.81 -6.18 7.67
CA GLU A 136 9.98 -6.11 8.90
C GLU A 136 8.53 -5.74 8.60
N TRP A 137 8.32 -4.93 7.58
CA TRP A 137 7.01 -4.51 7.10
C TRP A 137 6.11 -5.70 6.70
N TYR A 138 6.66 -6.66 5.96
CA TYR A 138 5.90 -7.85 5.52
C TYR A 138 5.80 -8.91 6.61
N ARG A 139 6.84 -9.05 7.45
CA ARG A 139 6.95 -10.11 8.47
C ARG A 139 5.71 -10.23 9.34
N LYS A 140 5.19 -9.11 9.86
CA LYS A 140 4.01 -9.10 10.73
C LYS A 140 2.74 -9.60 10.01
N GLY A 141 2.61 -9.28 8.72
CA GLY A 141 1.50 -9.77 7.89
C GLY A 141 1.60 -11.26 7.61
N LEU A 142 2.79 -11.74 7.24
CA LEU A 142 3.05 -13.15 6.95
C LEU A 142 2.81 -14.06 8.16
N GLN A 143 3.16 -13.62 9.37
CA GLN A 143 2.91 -14.35 10.61
C GLN A 143 1.42 -14.49 10.95
N ARG A 144 0.57 -13.62 10.41
CA ARG A 144 -0.88 -13.60 10.66
C ARG A 144 -1.69 -14.31 9.57
N LEU A 145 -1.02 -14.93 8.60
CA LEU A 145 -1.74 -15.66 7.55
C LEU A 145 -2.53 -16.82 8.18
N PRO A 146 -3.82 -16.99 7.82
CA PRO A 146 -4.66 -18.04 8.37
C PRO A 146 -4.12 -19.41 8.01
N THR A 147 -4.02 -20.31 8.99
CA THR A 147 -3.49 -21.67 8.79
C THR A 147 -4.29 -22.49 7.78
N GLY A 148 -5.59 -22.22 7.62
CA GLY A 148 -6.46 -22.89 6.67
C GLY A 148 -6.08 -22.70 5.20
N VAL A 149 -5.49 -21.54 4.85
CA VAL A 149 -5.03 -21.28 3.47
C VAL A 149 -3.58 -21.71 3.23
N MET A 150 -2.88 -22.14 4.29
CA MET A 150 -1.46 -22.51 4.25
C MET A 150 -1.23 -24.02 4.13
N LYS A 151 -2.29 -24.82 3.98
CA LYS A 151 -2.20 -26.31 3.96
C LYS A 151 -2.71 -26.91 2.65
N GLY A 152 -2.00 -27.94 2.15
CA GLY A 152 -2.42 -28.79 1.03
C GLY A 152 -2.87 -28.00 -0.20
N HIS A 153 -3.91 -28.49 -0.87
CA HIS A 153 -4.43 -27.89 -2.11
C HIS A 153 -4.89 -26.42 -1.99
N ALA A 154 -5.29 -25.95 -0.78
CA ALA A 154 -5.64 -24.54 -0.60
C ALA A 154 -4.43 -23.65 -0.83
N ARG A 155 -3.27 -24.05 -0.36
CA ARG A 155 -1.99 -23.36 -0.54
C ARG A 155 -1.59 -23.30 -2.02
N GLU A 156 -1.65 -24.44 -2.71
CA GLU A 156 -1.30 -24.54 -4.14
C GLU A 156 -2.24 -23.68 -4.99
N ARG A 157 -3.56 -23.77 -4.71
CA ARG A 157 -4.55 -22.95 -5.37
C ARG A 157 -4.30 -21.46 -5.17
N LEU A 158 -4.00 -21.04 -3.94
CA LEU A 158 -3.71 -19.62 -3.63
C LEU A 158 -2.45 -19.15 -4.35
N ALA A 159 -1.37 -19.91 -4.31
CA ALA A 159 -0.13 -19.59 -5.03
C ALA A 159 -0.38 -19.48 -6.55
N GLY A 160 -1.17 -20.40 -7.11
CA GLY A 160 -1.59 -20.35 -8.51
C GLY A 160 -2.39 -19.09 -8.86
N GLN A 161 -3.34 -18.70 -8.00
CA GLN A 161 -4.13 -17.48 -8.20
C GLN A 161 -3.26 -16.21 -8.14
N ILE A 162 -2.34 -16.12 -7.16
CA ILE A 162 -1.41 -15.00 -7.05
C ILE A 162 -0.54 -14.90 -8.31
N ALA A 163 0.05 -16.02 -8.72
CA ALA A 163 0.90 -16.06 -9.92
C ALA A 163 0.13 -15.68 -11.19
N ALA A 164 -1.11 -16.14 -11.34
CA ALA A 164 -1.97 -15.78 -12.47
C ALA A 164 -2.28 -14.28 -12.50
N THR A 165 -2.60 -13.69 -11.33
CA THR A 165 -2.86 -12.24 -11.22
C THR A 165 -1.61 -11.44 -11.58
N LEU A 166 -0.44 -11.79 -11.07
CA LEU A 166 0.80 -11.10 -11.41
C LEU A 166 1.09 -11.14 -12.92
N ARG A 167 0.94 -12.33 -13.55
CA ARG A 167 1.11 -12.48 -15.02
C ARG A 167 0.11 -11.62 -15.80
N ALA A 168 -1.15 -11.60 -15.39
CA ALA A 168 -2.20 -10.82 -16.05
C ALA A 168 -1.89 -9.32 -16.07
N HIS A 169 -1.11 -8.85 -15.10
CA HIS A 169 -0.64 -7.46 -15.02
C HIS A 169 0.79 -7.25 -15.56
N GLY A 170 1.38 -8.26 -16.23
CA GLY A 170 2.74 -8.18 -16.77
C GLY A 170 3.83 -8.06 -15.71
N LEU A 171 3.56 -8.54 -14.48
CA LEU A 171 4.47 -8.40 -13.35
C LEU A 171 5.36 -9.64 -13.18
N PRO A 172 6.61 -9.47 -12.73
CA PRO A 172 7.54 -10.58 -12.57
C PRO A 172 7.11 -11.51 -11.43
N LEU A 173 7.34 -12.81 -11.60
CA LEU A 173 7.11 -13.84 -10.59
C LEU A 173 8.35 -14.14 -9.73
N GLY A 174 9.51 -13.62 -10.10
CA GLY A 174 10.77 -13.87 -9.41
C GLY A 174 10.74 -13.41 -7.94
N PRO A 175 11.68 -13.89 -7.11
CA PRO A 175 11.73 -13.52 -5.70
C PRO A 175 11.79 -11.98 -5.56
N PRO A 176 11.13 -11.41 -4.54
CA PRO A 176 11.29 -10.00 -4.25
C PRO A 176 12.75 -9.72 -3.91
N PRO A 177 13.25 -8.50 -4.13
CA PRO A 177 14.58 -8.13 -3.68
C PRO A 177 14.66 -8.41 -2.17
N ARG A 178 15.74 -9.08 -1.74
CA ARG A 178 15.98 -9.30 -0.31
C ARG A 178 16.05 -7.94 0.37
N ALA A 179 15.40 -7.81 1.52
CA ALA A 179 15.54 -6.60 2.32
C ALA A 179 17.03 -6.32 2.52
N SER A 180 17.50 -5.16 2.10
CA SER A 180 18.84 -4.71 2.46
C SER A 180 18.95 -4.76 3.99
N PRO A 181 20.05 -5.28 4.55
CA PRO A 181 20.24 -5.23 5.99
C PRO A 181 20.11 -3.77 6.44
N ALA A 182 19.30 -3.56 7.48
CA ALA A 182 19.17 -2.23 8.07
C ALA A 182 20.58 -1.68 8.35
N PRO A 183 20.87 -0.40 8.04
CA PRO A 183 22.15 0.19 8.39
C PRO A 183 22.39 -0.05 9.89
N ALA A 184 23.54 -0.60 10.22
CA ALA A 184 23.95 -0.82 11.59
C ALA A 184 23.83 0.51 12.35
N LYS A 185 23.12 0.48 13.50
CA LYS A 185 22.97 1.64 14.39
C LYS A 185 24.28 2.01 15.03
#